data_c83dcd8a21f47bf8d1b58bb29f94793c
#
_entry.id   c83dcd8a21f47bf8d1b58bb29f94793c
#
_cell.length_a   1.000
_cell.length_b   1.000
_cell.length_c   1.000
_cell.angle_alpha   90.00
_cell.angle_beta   90.00
_cell.angle_gamma   90.00
#
_symmetry.space_group_name_H-M   'P 1'
#
loop_
_entity.id
_entity.type
_entity.pdbx_description
1 polymer ?
#
loop_
_entity_poly.entity_id
_entity_poly.type
_entity_poly.pdbx_seq_one_letter_code
_entity_poly.pdbx_strand_id
1 'polypeptide(L)'
;MKKIVSIYIFCWIFFSCSTKKKEIINFSDNYSAIVEIPAGTNKKFEYNYSTKTFEIEIINGLERTINYLPYPGNYGFISNTYMDPEIGGDGDALDVLIISESIQQGKKIEINPVAILRLLDRGQEDHKVVATLKNSKINFSKDSLPNSMKTIIKTWFCNYKGPNKMEFIAWGDKKDAINEIKKWSVNK
;
A
#
# COMPACT_ATOMS: atom_id res chain seq x y z
N MET A 1 63.57 55.97 21.62
CA MET A 1 62.56 55.66 20.58
C MET A 1 62.29 54.17 20.59
N LYS A 2 61.18 53.71 21.24
CA LYS A 2 60.79 52.29 21.33
C LYS A 2 59.74 52.00 20.22
N LYS A 3 60.07 51.12 19.30
CA LYS A 3 59.15 50.66 18.25
C LYS A 3 58.25 49.56 18.83
N ILE A 4 56.93 49.82 18.86
CA ILE A 4 55.91 48.85 19.18
C ILE A 4 55.58 48.07 17.93
N VAL A 5 55.86 46.77 17.93
CA VAL A 5 55.45 45.83 16.86
C VAL A 5 54.08 45.27 17.28
N SER A 6 53.06 45.64 16.53
CA SER A 6 51.69 45.12 16.71
C SER A 6 51.54 43.82 15.91
N ILE A 7 51.36 42.72 16.62
CA ILE A 7 51.12 41.37 16.03
C ILE A 7 49.62 41.22 15.84
N TYR A 8 49.12 41.22 14.62
CA TYR A 8 47.75 40.84 14.30
C TYR A 8 47.64 39.32 14.22
N ILE A 9 46.96 38.71 15.19
CA ILE A 9 46.58 37.30 15.16
C ILE A 9 45.33 37.18 14.31
N PHE A 10 45.47 36.59 13.11
CA PHE A 10 44.38 36.33 12.22
C PHE A 10 43.75 34.96 12.59
N CYS A 11 42.62 35.00 13.30
CA CYS A 11 41.91 33.79 13.74
C CYS A 11 41.09 33.23 12.59
N TRP A 12 41.59 32.16 11.97
CA TRP A 12 40.86 31.42 10.92
C TRP A 12 39.79 30.55 11.58
N ILE A 13 38.54 31.00 11.50
CA ILE A 13 37.39 30.19 11.93
C ILE A 13 37.10 29.21 10.80
N PHE A 14 37.49 27.94 10.97
CA PHE A 14 37.07 26.86 10.09
C PHE A 14 35.60 26.55 10.34
N PHE A 15 34.71 27.04 9.49
CA PHE A 15 33.35 26.59 9.42
C PHE A 15 33.33 25.15 8.89
N SER A 16 33.33 24.16 9.80
CA SER A 16 33.10 22.77 9.44
C SER A 16 31.63 22.59 9.09
N CYS A 17 31.33 22.61 7.78
CA CYS A 17 30.01 22.26 7.26
C CYS A 17 29.86 20.73 7.36
N SER A 18 29.26 20.27 8.47
CA SER A 18 28.88 18.87 8.63
C SER A 18 27.68 18.57 7.71
N THR A 19 27.96 18.11 6.51
CA THR A 19 26.94 17.52 5.64
C THR A 19 26.42 16.23 6.30
N LYS A 20 25.25 16.31 6.96
CA LYS A 20 24.50 15.10 7.35
C LYS A 20 24.30 14.26 6.11
N LYS A 21 25.06 13.20 5.98
CA LYS A 21 24.84 12.13 5.00
C LYS A 21 23.44 11.60 5.29
N LYS A 22 22.47 11.89 4.39
CA LYS A 22 21.15 11.31 4.41
C LYS A 22 21.37 9.81 4.21
N GLU A 23 21.20 9.01 5.26
CA GLU A 23 21.19 7.56 5.11
C GLU A 23 20.10 7.22 4.10
N ILE A 24 20.54 6.75 2.94
CA ILE A 24 19.65 6.14 1.96
C ILE A 24 19.34 4.78 2.56
N ILE A 25 18.23 4.69 3.30
CA ILE A 25 17.67 3.42 3.71
C ILE A 25 17.29 2.73 2.41
N ASN A 26 18.13 1.80 1.97
CA ASN A 26 17.79 0.87 0.89
C ASN A 26 16.68 -0.05 1.42
N PHE A 27 15.43 0.41 1.29
CA PHE A 27 14.30 -0.51 1.36
C PHE A 27 14.52 -1.52 0.23
N SER A 28 14.74 -2.78 0.59
CA SER A 28 14.72 -3.83 -0.43
C SER A 28 13.38 -3.72 -1.15
N ASP A 29 13.40 -3.59 -2.49
CA ASP A 29 12.18 -3.47 -3.33
C ASP A 29 11.34 -4.78 -3.33
N ASN A 30 11.41 -5.56 -2.26
CA ASN A 30 10.72 -6.83 -2.09
C ASN A 30 9.47 -6.62 -1.24
N TYR A 31 8.36 -6.31 -1.90
CA TYR A 31 7.06 -6.27 -1.27
C TYR A 31 6.42 -7.66 -1.30
N SER A 32 5.73 -8.04 -0.24
CA SER A 32 4.97 -9.28 -0.18
C SER A 32 3.56 -9.03 0.33
N ALA A 33 2.63 -9.85 -0.12
CA ALA A 33 1.23 -9.79 0.28
C ALA A 33 0.72 -11.18 0.71
N ILE A 34 -0.33 -11.19 1.51
CA ILE A 34 -1.06 -12.40 1.89
C ILE A 34 -2.43 -12.34 1.22
N VAL A 35 -2.82 -13.41 0.53
CA VAL A 35 -4.12 -13.51 -0.14
C VAL A 35 -5.19 -13.90 0.88
N GLU A 36 -6.19 -13.07 1.05
CA GLU A 36 -7.38 -13.38 1.86
C GLU A 36 -8.51 -13.93 0.99
N ILE A 37 -8.70 -13.35 -0.18
CA ILE A 37 -9.82 -13.66 -1.07
C ILE A 37 -9.27 -13.97 -2.46
N PRO A 38 -9.31 -15.23 -2.90
CA PRO A 38 -8.92 -15.63 -4.25
C PRO A 38 -9.75 -14.93 -5.33
N ALA A 39 -9.14 -14.61 -6.47
CA ALA A 39 -9.84 -14.08 -7.64
C ALA A 39 -11.03 -14.98 -8.03
N GLY A 40 -12.15 -14.38 -8.42
CA GLY A 40 -13.37 -15.09 -8.78
C GLY A 40 -14.23 -15.55 -7.59
N THR A 41 -13.83 -15.25 -6.35
CA THR A 41 -14.60 -15.51 -5.14
C THR A 41 -15.52 -14.32 -4.84
N ASN A 42 -16.73 -14.57 -4.36
CA ASN A 42 -17.67 -13.54 -3.88
C ASN A 42 -17.97 -13.62 -2.38
N LYS A 43 -17.36 -14.54 -1.66
CA LYS A 43 -17.40 -14.58 -0.19
C LYS A 43 -16.37 -13.57 0.37
N LYS A 44 -16.78 -12.77 1.37
CA LYS A 44 -15.87 -11.86 2.07
C LYS A 44 -15.18 -12.62 3.19
N PHE A 45 -13.88 -12.81 3.04
CA PHE A 45 -13.01 -13.35 4.09
C PHE A 45 -12.25 -12.22 4.74
N GLU A 46 -11.90 -12.41 6.01
CA GLU A 46 -11.04 -11.54 6.81
C GLU A 46 -10.03 -12.38 7.58
N TYR A 47 -8.83 -11.86 7.78
CA TYR A 47 -7.81 -12.52 8.58
C TYR A 47 -8.03 -12.22 10.06
N ASN A 48 -8.32 -13.27 10.85
CA ASN A 48 -8.41 -13.15 12.30
C ASN A 48 -7.01 -13.29 12.91
N TYR A 49 -6.44 -12.19 13.41
CA TYR A 49 -5.10 -12.16 14.00
C TYR A 49 -4.98 -12.99 15.28
N SER A 50 -6.08 -13.20 16.02
CA SER A 50 -6.12 -13.98 17.26
C SER A 50 -6.05 -15.48 17.00
N THR A 51 -6.83 -15.96 16.04
CA THR A 51 -6.89 -17.39 15.65
C THR A 51 -5.88 -17.75 14.58
N LYS A 52 -5.32 -16.73 13.87
CA LYS A 52 -4.45 -16.87 12.70
C LYS A 52 -5.10 -17.64 11.54
N THR A 53 -6.41 -17.48 11.39
CA THR A 53 -7.22 -18.13 10.36
C THR A 53 -7.93 -17.10 9.49
N PHE A 54 -8.37 -17.52 8.31
CA PHE A 54 -9.26 -16.73 7.46
C PHE A 54 -10.70 -17.15 7.73
N GLU A 55 -11.51 -16.20 8.16
CA GLU A 55 -12.89 -16.41 8.53
C GLU A 55 -13.80 -15.65 7.58
N ILE A 56 -14.98 -16.22 7.27
CA ILE A 56 -15.98 -15.48 6.49
C ILE A 56 -16.62 -14.45 7.42
N GLU A 57 -16.67 -13.20 6.96
CA GLU A 57 -17.37 -12.16 7.69
C GLU A 57 -18.85 -12.53 7.89
N ILE A 58 -19.35 -12.41 9.11
CA ILE A 58 -20.75 -12.69 9.45
C ILE A 58 -21.49 -11.39 9.67
N ILE A 59 -22.56 -11.15 8.90
CA ILE A 59 -23.45 -10.01 9.06
C ILE A 59 -24.86 -10.52 9.35
N ASN A 60 -25.43 -10.10 10.47
CA ASN A 60 -26.77 -10.53 10.92
C ASN A 60 -26.94 -12.07 10.97
N GLY A 61 -25.88 -12.80 11.38
CA GLY A 61 -25.88 -14.25 11.48
C GLY A 61 -25.72 -15.00 10.16
N LEU A 62 -25.47 -14.32 9.05
CA LEU A 62 -25.28 -14.91 7.73
C LEU A 62 -23.88 -14.62 7.20
N GLU A 63 -23.31 -15.57 6.44
CA GLU A 63 -22.06 -15.37 5.71
C GLU A 63 -22.21 -14.22 4.71
N ARG A 64 -21.29 -13.22 4.80
CA ARG A 64 -21.29 -12.13 3.88
C ARG A 64 -20.86 -12.56 2.50
N THR A 65 -21.79 -12.49 1.57
CA THR A 65 -21.55 -12.71 0.13
C THR A 65 -21.65 -11.37 -0.59
N ILE A 66 -20.68 -11.07 -1.45
CA ILE A 66 -20.72 -9.90 -2.32
C ILE A 66 -21.80 -10.11 -3.38
N ASN A 67 -22.92 -9.38 -3.23
CA ASN A 67 -24.02 -9.40 -4.21
C ASN A 67 -23.70 -8.47 -5.39
N TYR A 68 -22.58 -8.75 -6.03
CA TYR A 68 -22.00 -8.06 -7.19
C TYR A 68 -21.13 -9.04 -7.95
N LEU A 69 -20.37 -8.58 -8.97
CA LEU A 69 -19.37 -9.42 -9.62
C LEU A 69 -18.35 -9.92 -8.58
N PRO A 70 -17.86 -11.17 -8.70
CA PRO A 70 -16.78 -11.66 -7.86
C PRO A 70 -15.56 -10.75 -7.86
N TYR A 71 -14.66 -10.90 -6.90
CA TYR A 71 -13.42 -10.12 -6.86
C TYR A 71 -12.65 -10.23 -8.18
N PRO A 72 -12.30 -9.10 -8.82
CA PRO A 72 -11.69 -9.09 -10.16
C PRO A 72 -10.20 -9.47 -10.17
N GLY A 73 -9.62 -9.73 -9.01
CA GLY A 73 -8.26 -10.17 -8.77
C GLY A 73 -8.16 -10.80 -7.40
N ASN A 74 -7.00 -11.31 -7.03
CA ASN A 74 -6.79 -11.79 -5.67
C ASN A 74 -6.71 -10.58 -4.73
N TYR A 75 -7.47 -10.62 -3.66
CA TYR A 75 -7.51 -9.54 -2.68
C TYR A 75 -6.88 -9.99 -1.37
N GLY A 76 -6.24 -9.07 -0.68
CA GLY A 76 -5.63 -9.32 0.60
C GLY A 76 -4.86 -8.09 1.08
N PHE A 77 -3.82 -8.29 1.86
CA PHE A 77 -3.08 -7.20 2.48
C PHE A 77 -1.57 -7.33 2.30
N ILE A 78 -0.88 -6.20 2.37
CA ILE A 78 0.58 -6.12 2.26
C ILE A 78 1.20 -6.47 3.62
N SER A 79 2.14 -7.42 3.60
CA SER A 79 2.82 -7.87 4.81
C SER A 79 3.63 -6.74 5.45
N ASN A 80 3.65 -6.70 6.79
CA ASN A 80 4.37 -5.70 7.59
C ASN A 80 3.89 -4.26 7.34
N THR A 81 2.61 -4.08 7.11
CA THR A 81 1.94 -2.77 7.12
C THR A 81 0.88 -2.72 8.21
N TYR A 82 0.61 -1.53 8.71
CA TYR A 82 -0.47 -1.23 9.66
C TYR A 82 -0.91 0.21 9.46
N MET A 83 -2.18 0.41 9.13
CA MET A 83 -2.77 1.73 8.93
C MET A 83 -3.22 2.27 10.29
N ASP A 84 -2.33 3.00 10.94
CA ASP A 84 -2.51 3.49 12.31
C ASP A 84 -3.67 4.51 12.39
N PRO A 85 -4.70 4.24 13.22
CA PRO A 85 -5.82 5.15 13.42
C PRO A 85 -5.42 6.53 13.96
N GLU A 86 -4.32 6.64 14.71
CA GLU A 86 -3.86 7.92 15.25
C GLU A 86 -3.41 8.90 14.15
N ILE A 87 -3.08 8.38 12.97
CA ILE A 87 -2.67 9.18 11.80
C ILE A 87 -3.60 9.02 10.59
N GLY A 88 -4.86 8.58 10.84
CA GLY A 88 -5.93 8.52 9.84
C GLY A 88 -6.12 7.18 9.15
N GLY A 89 -5.49 6.10 9.63
CA GLY A 89 -5.73 4.73 9.17
C GLY A 89 -6.97 4.11 9.79
N ASP A 90 -7.31 2.91 9.37
CA ASP A 90 -8.48 2.12 9.82
C ASP A 90 -8.15 1.05 10.86
N GLY A 91 -6.88 0.86 11.21
CA GLY A 91 -6.42 -0.14 12.17
C GLY A 91 -6.06 -1.50 11.54
N ASP A 92 -6.13 -1.62 10.23
CA ASP A 92 -5.81 -2.83 9.50
C ASP A 92 -4.50 -2.71 8.70
N ALA A 93 -4.05 -3.79 8.10
CA ALA A 93 -2.95 -3.77 7.15
C ALA A 93 -3.39 -3.17 5.81
N LEU A 94 -2.46 -2.54 5.09
CA LEU A 94 -2.76 -1.90 3.80
C LEU A 94 -3.22 -2.93 2.75
N ASP A 95 -4.39 -2.72 2.21
CA ASP A 95 -5.04 -3.57 1.23
C ASP A 95 -4.34 -3.60 -0.13
N VAL A 96 -4.42 -4.76 -0.80
CA VAL A 96 -3.89 -4.95 -2.14
C VAL A 96 -4.80 -5.79 -3.03
N LEU A 97 -4.98 -5.35 -4.28
CA LEU A 97 -5.55 -6.15 -5.37
C LEU A 97 -4.44 -6.65 -6.28
N ILE A 98 -4.29 -7.97 -6.39
CA ILE A 98 -3.22 -8.61 -7.15
C ILE A 98 -3.79 -9.14 -8.46
N ILE A 99 -3.29 -8.61 -9.57
CA ILE A 99 -3.69 -8.99 -10.93
C ILE A 99 -2.93 -10.24 -11.34
N SER A 100 -3.59 -11.38 -11.25
CA SER A 100 -3.09 -12.69 -11.68
C SER A 100 -4.25 -13.68 -11.79
N GLU A 101 -3.97 -14.91 -12.18
CA GLU A 101 -4.87 -16.04 -11.97
C GLU A 101 -5.17 -16.22 -10.48
N SER A 102 -6.21 -17.00 -10.17
CA SER A 102 -6.62 -17.28 -8.78
C SER A 102 -5.50 -17.93 -7.99
N ILE A 103 -5.23 -17.39 -6.79
CA ILE A 103 -4.21 -17.86 -5.87
C ILE A 103 -4.90 -18.38 -4.60
N GLN A 104 -4.40 -19.48 -4.07
CA GLN A 104 -4.95 -20.08 -2.86
C GLN A 104 -4.91 -19.09 -1.67
N GLN A 105 -6.00 -19.05 -0.90
CA GLN A 105 -6.11 -18.28 0.34
C GLN A 105 -4.97 -18.62 1.31
N GLY A 106 -4.48 -17.61 2.02
CA GLY A 106 -3.39 -17.72 3.00
C GLY A 106 -2.00 -17.75 2.39
N LYS A 107 -1.88 -17.79 1.06
CA LYS A 107 -0.57 -17.82 0.42
C LYS A 107 0.10 -16.46 0.52
N LYS A 108 1.33 -16.44 1.04
CA LYS A 108 2.22 -15.28 0.97
C LYS A 108 2.96 -15.28 -0.36
N ILE A 109 2.94 -14.16 -1.06
CA ILE A 109 3.53 -13.99 -2.39
C ILE A 109 4.32 -12.69 -2.51
N GLU A 110 5.33 -12.69 -3.36
CA GLU A 110 6.07 -11.47 -3.72
C GLU A 110 5.30 -10.72 -4.83
N ILE A 111 5.14 -9.41 -4.64
CA ILE A 111 4.37 -8.53 -5.51
C ILE A 111 5.21 -7.39 -6.09
N ASN A 112 4.77 -6.87 -7.23
CA ASN A 112 5.25 -5.65 -7.85
C ASN A 112 4.11 -4.62 -7.88
N PRO A 113 4.10 -3.59 -7.00
CA PRO A 113 3.11 -2.52 -7.03
C PRO A 113 3.15 -1.78 -8.37
N VAL A 114 1.97 -1.48 -8.95
CA VAL A 114 1.86 -0.80 -10.25
C VAL A 114 0.99 0.45 -10.20
N ALA A 115 0.08 0.55 -9.24
CA ALA A 115 -0.79 1.71 -9.04
C ALA A 115 -1.39 1.70 -7.64
N ILE A 116 -2.02 2.81 -7.25
CA ILE A 116 -2.87 2.89 -6.06
C ILE A 116 -4.23 3.50 -6.42
N LEU A 117 -5.29 2.86 -5.96
CA LEU A 117 -6.66 3.37 -6.00
C LEU A 117 -6.95 4.04 -4.65
N ARG A 118 -7.12 5.36 -4.65
CA ARG A 118 -7.45 6.12 -3.45
C ARG A 118 -8.96 6.20 -3.28
N LEU A 119 -9.44 5.68 -2.17
CA LEU A 119 -10.86 5.61 -1.82
C LEU A 119 -11.07 6.10 -0.40
N LEU A 120 -12.30 6.53 -0.12
CA LEU A 120 -12.82 6.68 1.24
C LEU A 120 -13.99 5.72 1.45
N ASP A 121 -14.00 5.02 2.58
CA ASP A 121 -15.18 4.30 3.10
C ASP A 121 -15.73 5.09 4.28
N ARG A 122 -16.92 5.68 4.12
CA ARG A 122 -17.55 6.50 5.17
C ARG A 122 -16.64 7.61 5.74
N GLY A 123 -15.77 8.17 4.88
CA GLY A 123 -14.87 9.26 5.23
C GLY A 123 -13.50 8.82 5.79
N GLN A 124 -13.25 7.52 5.94
CA GLN A 124 -11.94 6.97 6.33
C GLN A 124 -11.13 6.53 5.10
N GLU A 125 -9.81 6.70 5.16
CA GLU A 125 -8.92 6.23 4.09
C GLU A 125 -9.04 4.70 3.94
N ASP A 126 -9.42 4.26 2.75
CA ASP A 126 -9.58 2.84 2.38
C ASP A 126 -8.90 2.57 1.03
N HIS A 127 -7.60 2.92 0.98
CA HIS A 127 -6.78 2.87 -0.23
C HIS A 127 -6.44 1.43 -0.61
N LYS A 128 -6.37 1.16 -1.93
CA LYS A 128 -6.05 -0.17 -2.45
C LYS A 128 -4.82 -0.09 -3.35
N VAL A 129 -3.72 -0.72 -2.95
CA VAL A 129 -2.61 -0.94 -3.85
C VAL A 129 -3.04 -1.92 -4.94
N VAL A 130 -2.69 -1.64 -6.20
CA VAL A 130 -2.83 -2.60 -7.29
C VAL A 130 -1.45 -3.12 -7.65
N ALA A 131 -1.31 -4.43 -7.70
CA ALA A 131 -0.02 -5.09 -7.93
C ALA A 131 -0.15 -6.25 -8.92
N THR A 132 0.98 -6.67 -9.49
CA THR A 132 1.15 -7.95 -10.16
C THR A 132 2.04 -8.87 -9.32
N LEU A 133 2.14 -10.13 -9.69
CA LEU A 133 3.20 -10.99 -9.14
C LEU A 133 4.56 -10.44 -9.58
N LYS A 134 5.58 -10.54 -8.71
CA LYS A 134 6.94 -10.06 -9.00
C LYS A 134 7.51 -10.63 -10.30
N ASN A 135 7.25 -11.92 -10.56
CA ASN A 135 7.69 -12.63 -11.77
C ASN A 135 6.56 -12.78 -12.80
N SER A 136 5.57 -11.86 -12.79
CA SER A 136 4.47 -11.89 -13.74
C SER A 136 4.97 -11.62 -15.16
N LYS A 137 4.40 -12.36 -16.12
CA LYS A 137 4.53 -12.04 -17.54
C LYS A 137 3.62 -10.89 -17.99
N ILE A 138 2.68 -10.47 -17.11
CA ILE A 138 1.85 -9.29 -17.34
C ILE A 138 2.76 -8.08 -17.21
N ASN A 139 3.06 -7.45 -18.31
CA ASN A 139 3.88 -6.25 -18.38
C ASN A 139 3.03 -5.09 -18.89
N PHE A 140 2.75 -4.14 -18.04
CA PHE A 140 2.07 -2.92 -18.44
C PHE A 140 3.09 -1.96 -19.06
N SER A 141 2.81 -1.46 -20.27
CA SER A 141 3.66 -0.47 -20.91
C SER A 141 3.87 0.75 -20.00
N LYS A 142 5.12 1.17 -19.82
CA LYS A 142 5.52 2.33 -19.00
C LYS A 142 5.22 2.18 -17.48
N ASP A 143 5.24 0.97 -16.93
CA ASP A 143 4.94 0.71 -15.52
C ASP A 143 3.62 1.37 -15.04
N SER A 144 2.63 1.49 -15.93
CA SER A 144 1.36 2.14 -15.66
C SER A 144 0.19 1.20 -15.95
N LEU A 145 -0.71 1.07 -15.00
CA LEU A 145 -1.96 0.32 -15.16
C LEU A 145 -2.81 0.94 -16.29
N PRO A 146 -3.25 0.16 -17.31
CA PRO A 146 -4.07 0.67 -18.40
C PRO A 146 -5.36 1.34 -17.93
N ASN A 147 -5.78 2.41 -18.61
CA ASN A 147 -6.99 3.15 -18.23
C ASN A 147 -8.27 2.29 -18.22
N SER A 148 -8.38 1.32 -19.14
CA SER A 148 -9.49 0.35 -19.15
C SER A 148 -9.53 -0.48 -17.87
N MET A 149 -8.38 -0.96 -17.38
CA MET A 149 -8.30 -1.70 -16.14
C MET A 149 -8.59 -0.80 -14.93
N LYS A 150 -8.08 0.44 -14.91
CA LYS A 150 -8.41 1.45 -13.89
C LYS A 150 -9.93 1.65 -13.81
N THR A 151 -10.60 1.75 -14.96
CA THR A 151 -12.06 1.91 -15.02
C THR A 151 -12.78 0.70 -14.42
N ILE A 152 -12.41 -0.51 -14.79
CA ILE A 152 -13.02 -1.76 -14.29
C ILE A 152 -12.83 -1.86 -12.77
N ILE A 153 -11.61 -1.71 -12.28
CA ILE A 153 -11.26 -1.83 -10.86
C ILE A 153 -11.97 -0.75 -10.04
N LYS A 154 -11.92 0.52 -10.47
CA LYS A 154 -12.64 1.60 -9.82
C LYS A 154 -14.14 1.32 -9.75
N THR A 155 -14.74 0.93 -10.87
CA THR A 155 -16.18 0.63 -10.93
C THR A 155 -16.53 -0.49 -9.96
N TRP A 156 -15.71 -1.53 -9.89
CA TRP A 156 -15.96 -2.63 -8.97
C TRP A 156 -15.90 -2.15 -7.51
N PHE A 157 -14.82 -1.51 -7.06
CA PHE A 157 -14.67 -1.06 -5.67
C PHE A 157 -15.70 0.00 -5.27
N CYS A 158 -16.11 0.88 -6.17
CA CYS A 158 -17.12 1.90 -5.85
C CYS A 158 -18.54 1.35 -5.74
N ASN A 159 -18.82 0.11 -6.18
CA ASN A 159 -20.19 -0.42 -6.25
C ASN A 159 -20.43 -1.72 -5.47
N TYR A 160 -19.39 -2.50 -5.15
CA TYR A 160 -19.57 -3.83 -4.55
C TYR A 160 -20.23 -3.81 -3.15
N LYS A 161 -20.10 -2.72 -2.40
CA LYS A 161 -20.78 -2.49 -1.11
C LYS A 161 -22.19 -1.89 -1.27
N GLY A 162 -22.62 -1.60 -2.51
CA GLY A 162 -23.83 -0.86 -2.85
C GLY A 162 -23.53 0.61 -3.15
N PRO A 163 -24.53 1.36 -3.62
CA PRO A 163 -24.36 2.74 -4.06
C PRO A 163 -23.95 3.67 -2.90
N ASN A 164 -23.11 4.66 -3.22
CA ASN A 164 -22.68 5.74 -2.30
C ASN A 164 -22.02 5.26 -0.98
N LYS A 165 -21.44 4.07 -0.97
CA LYS A 165 -20.68 3.58 0.20
C LYS A 165 -19.20 3.91 0.11
N MET A 166 -18.67 3.91 -1.11
CA MET A 166 -17.25 4.17 -1.39
C MET A 166 -17.13 5.42 -2.25
N GLU A 167 -16.25 6.33 -1.85
CA GLU A 167 -15.94 7.53 -2.61
C GLU A 167 -14.60 7.37 -3.33
N PHE A 168 -14.61 7.63 -4.64
CA PHE A 168 -13.38 7.65 -5.43
C PHE A 168 -12.70 9.01 -5.31
N ILE A 169 -11.44 9.01 -4.89
CA ILE A 169 -10.62 10.22 -4.78
C ILE A 169 -9.73 10.37 -6.02
N ALA A 170 -8.83 9.40 -6.25
CA ALA A 170 -7.86 9.49 -7.33
C ALA A 170 -7.21 8.13 -7.65
N TRP A 171 -6.55 8.07 -8.81
CA TRP A 171 -5.54 7.07 -9.10
C TRP A 171 -4.16 7.67 -8.88
N GLY A 172 -3.29 6.92 -8.20
CA GLY A 172 -1.86 7.17 -8.16
C GLY A 172 -1.08 6.16 -9.00
N ASP A 173 0.15 6.49 -9.33
CA ASP A 173 1.06 5.64 -10.09
C ASP A 173 1.81 4.64 -9.18
N LYS A 174 2.80 3.93 -9.75
CA LYS A 174 3.68 3.01 -9.02
C LYS A 174 4.42 3.69 -7.87
N LYS A 175 4.90 4.92 -8.08
CA LYS A 175 5.63 5.67 -7.06
C LYS A 175 4.71 6.03 -5.89
N ASP A 176 3.48 6.42 -6.17
CA ASP A 176 2.46 6.70 -5.16
C ASP A 176 2.14 5.45 -4.35
N ALA A 177 1.96 4.29 -5.01
CA ALA A 177 1.73 3.01 -4.34
C ALA A 177 2.89 2.63 -3.40
N ILE A 178 4.14 2.80 -3.85
CA ILE A 178 5.32 2.54 -3.03
C ILE A 178 5.40 3.50 -1.84
N ASN A 179 5.09 4.77 -2.04
CA ASN A 179 5.07 5.76 -0.95
C ASN A 179 4.01 5.41 0.10
N GLU A 180 2.82 4.95 -0.33
CA GLU A 180 1.77 4.51 0.58
C GLU A 180 2.20 3.28 1.40
N ILE A 181 2.81 2.29 0.75
CA ILE A 181 3.37 1.13 1.45
C ILE A 181 4.41 1.56 2.49
N LYS A 182 5.30 2.50 2.15
CA LYS A 182 6.31 3.02 3.07
C LYS A 182 5.70 3.79 4.23
N LYS A 183 4.64 4.59 3.99
CA LYS A 183 3.89 5.32 5.01
C LYS A 183 3.39 4.39 6.12
N TRP A 184 2.87 3.23 5.72
CA TRP A 184 2.24 2.27 6.62
C TRP A 184 3.13 1.10 7.04
N SER A 185 4.40 1.06 6.58
CA SER A 185 5.33 -0.01 6.95
C SER A 185 5.67 0.05 8.44
N VAL A 186 5.49 -1.07 9.14
CA VAL A 186 5.92 -1.25 10.52
C VAL A 186 7.28 -1.95 10.55
N ASN A 187 8.26 -1.31 11.17
CA ASN A 187 9.57 -1.93 11.40
C ASN A 187 9.40 -3.06 12.42
N LYS A 188 9.89 -4.25 12.08
CA LYS A 188 10.14 -5.32 13.06
C LYS A 188 11.49 -5.15 13.66
#